data_cfb61bccdf4041c51a64fabc8222fd98
#
_entry.id   cfb61bccdf4041c51a64fabc8222fd98
#
_cell.length_a   1.000
_cell.length_b   1.000
_cell.length_c   1.000
_cell.angle_alpha   90.00
_cell.angle_beta   90.00
_cell.angle_gamma   90.00
#
_symmetry.space_group_name_H-M   'P 1'
#
loop_
_entity.id
_entity.type
_entity.pdbx_description
1 polymer ?
#
loop_
_entity_poly.entity_id
_entity_poly.type
_entity_poly.pdbx_seq_one_letter_code
_entity_poly.pdbx_strand_id
1 'polypeptide(L)'
;MALSKYKLGELIKQRREKYDGSEELPIRGVAREGFISPKQDGADLSIYNVYYLNDFVFNPARMKLNSIALNMFWNKAICSSVYEIFYVIRTDMLLPEYLNLFIKRDEFARKCWFEAVGSARNYFRVADLSEFNIELPDLSTQQKYVDIYNALVANQQAYERGLDDLKLTCDAYIEDLRRRMPCEEIGRYIERHDIRNGKNGSKNVMGISTSKQFREPTSKVNKNELANYKVCHPRQIGFVQTTHNEKVFTYAFNNTKEDIVVSSVNEVFSTQEDKLYPEYLCMFFNRTEFDRYARFHSWGSARETFTWNDLIEVKIPIPDIAIQKSIAEMYTVFNKRKKINEQLKAQIKNICPILIRGSLEE
;
A
#
# COMPACT_ATOMS: atom_id res chain seq x y z
N MET A 1 2.14 29.23 26.10
CA MET A 1 0.81 29.36 26.74
C MET A 1 0.61 28.24 27.76
N ALA A 2 -0.21 28.45 28.82
CA ALA A 2 -0.48 27.35 29.77
C ALA A 2 -1.39 26.31 29.10
N LEU A 3 -0.89 25.08 28.97
CA LEU A 3 -1.70 23.96 28.50
C LEU A 3 -2.79 23.65 29.52
N SER A 4 -4.02 23.51 29.05
CA SER A 4 -5.14 23.12 29.88
C SER A 4 -5.43 21.62 29.69
N LYS A 5 -5.64 20.94 30.81
CA LYS A 5 -5.91 19.51 30.84
C LYS A 5 -7.40 19.25 31.09
N TYR A 6 -8.00 18.45 30.22
CA TYR A 6 -9.43 18.14 30.25
C TYR A 6 -9.64 16.63 30.21
N LYS A 7 -10.78 16.17 30.78
CA LYS A 7 -11.29 14.83 30.45
C LYS A 7 -12.01 14.88 29.10
N LEU A 8 -11.81 13.87 28.26
CA LEU A 8 -12.50 13.81 26.96
C LEU A 8 -14.03 13.82 27.13
N GLY A 9 -14.56 13.23 28.20
CA GLY A 9 -15.99 13.25 28.49
C GLY A 9 -16.62 14.64 28.68
N GLU A 10 -15.81 15.66 28.96
CA GLU A 10 -16.26 17.06 29.02
C GLU A 10 -16.40 17.68 27.62
N LEU A 11 -15.75 17.08 26.62
CA LEU A 11 -15.61 17.63 25.27
C LEU A 11 -16.36 16.85 24.20
N ILE A 12 -16.75 15.59 24.48
CA ILE A 12 -17.40 14.69 23.52
C ILE A 12 -18.74 14.17 24.06
N LYS A 13 -19.59 13.72 23.14
CA LYS A 13 -20.87 13.07 23.47
C LYS A 13 -21.14 11.88 22.58
N GLN A 14 -21.64 10.78 23.14
CA GLN A 14 -22.09 9.62 22.40
C GLN A 14 -23.36 9.93 21.58
N ARG A 15 -23.39 9.46 20.32
CA ARG A 15 -24.60 9.46 19.48
C ARG A 15 -25.26 8.08 19.53
N ARG A 16 -26.57 8.07 19.71
CA ARG A 16 -27.40 6.84 19.79
C ARG A 16 -28.66 6.97 18.95
N GLU A 17 -28.49 7.35 17.70
CA GLU A 17 -29.57 7.51 16.73
C GLU A 17 -29.67 6.27 15.86
N LYS A 18 -30.90 5.74 15.72
CA LYS A 18 -31.18 4.60 14.86
C LYS A 18 -31.67 5.05 13.50
N TYR A 19 -31.33 4.26 12.48
CA TYR A 19 -31.82 4.47 11.15
C TYR A 19 -33.31 4.12 11.07
N ASP A 20 -34.09 5.02 10.50
CA ASP A 20 -35.55 4.92 10.40
C ASP A 20 -36.06 4.47 9.03
N GLY A 21 -35.16 4.27 8.07
CA GLY A 21 -35.49 3.86 6.71
C GLY A 21 -36.05 4.96 5.82
N SER A 22 -36.04 6.23 6.27
CA SER A 22 -36.68 7.35 5.55
C SER A 22 -35.97 7.78 4.27
N GLU A 23 -34.68 7.47 4.13
CA GLU A 23 -33.85 7.87 2.99
C GLU A 23 -32.76 6.82 2.69
N GLU A 24 -32.30 6.73 1.46
CA GLU A 24 -31.17 5.86 1.12
C GLU A 24 -29.85 6.51 1.56
N LEU A 25 -29.14 5.85 2.46
CA LEU A 25 -27.90 6.37 3.05
C LEU A 25 -26.69 5.45 2.74
N PRO A 26 -25.48 6.01 2.60
CA PRO A 26 -24.27 5.24 2.49
C PRO A 26 -24.06 4.34 3.70
N ILE A 27 -23.84 3.04 3.46
CA ILE A 27 -23.52 2.07 4.51
C ILE A 27 -22.00 1.90 4.58
N ARG A 28 -21.40 2.15 5.76
CA ARG A 28 -19.96 2.00 5.96
C ARG A 28 -19.65 1.35 7.31
N GLY A 29 -18.62 0.50 7.30
CA GLY A 29 -17.96 0.02 8.50
C GLY A 29 -16.63 0.75 8.71
N VAL A 30 -15.91 0.44 9.80
CA VAL A 30 -14.60 1.01 10.09
C VAL A 30 -13.58 -0.11 10.30
N ALA A 31 -12.43 0.02 9.65
CA ALA A 31 -11.24 -0.79 9.83
C ALA A 31 -10.05 0.08 10.24
N ARG A 32 -8.86 -0.51 10.29
CA ARG A 32 -7.61 0.20 10.61
C ARG A 32 -7.32 1.36 9.64
N GLU A 33 -7.64 1.17 8.38
CA GLU A 33 -7.37 2.12 7.29
C GLU A 33 -8.45 3.22 7.19
N GLY A 34 -9.50 3.18 8.01
CA GLY A 34 -10.63 4.10 7.97
C GLY A 34 -11.94 3.43 7.57
N PHE A 35 -12.81 4.18 6.89
CA PHE A 35 -14.11 3.66 6.44
C PHE A 35 -13.98 2.62 5.34
N ILE A 36 -14.76 1.54 5.44
CA ILE A 36 -14.80 0.43 4.48
C ILE A 36 -16.24 0.14 4.05
N SER A 37 -16.40 -0.42 2.85
CA SER A 37 -17.69 -0.95 2.41
C SER A 37 -18.09 -2.19 3.24
N PRO A 38 -19.40 -2.43 3.45
CA PRO A 38 -19.86 -3.61 4.16
C PRO A 38 -19.43 -4.89 3.40
N LYS A 39 -19.16 -5.96 4.15
CA LYS A 39 -18.78 -7.26 3.60
C LYS A 39 -19.96 -8.20 3.38
N GLN A 40 -21.13 -7.87 3.92
CA GLN A 40 -22.34 -8.68 3.86
C GLN A 40 -23.48 -7.84 3.28
N ASP A 41 -24.18 -8.41 2.32
CA ASP A 41 -25.41 -7.87 1.75
C ASP A 41 -26.63 -8.47 2.48
N GLY A 42 -27.77 -7.77 2.46
CA GLY A 42 -29.04 -8.26 3.00
C GLY A 42 -29.21 -8.18 4.52
N ALA A 43 -28.43 -7.34 5.21
CA ALA A 43 -28.61 -7.08 6.63
C ALA A 43 -29.87 -6.26 6.91
N ASP A 44 -30.52 -6.51 8.05
CA ASP A 44 -31.61 -5.65 8.55
C ASP A 44 -31.03 -4.28 8.94
N LEU A 45 -31.39 -3.25 8.18
CA LEU A 45 -30.89 -1.89 8.37
C LEU A 45 -31.60 -1.15 9.53
N SER A 46 -32.76 -1.62 10.00
CA SER A 46 -33.52 -0.96 11.07
C SER A 46 -32.75 -0.88 12.40
N ILE A 47 -31.79 -1.79 12.60
CA ILE A 47 -30.93 -1.81 13.79
C ILE A 47 -29.67 -0.96 13.65
N TYR A 48 -29.41 -0.39 12.46
CA TYR A 48 -28.18 0.36 12.18
C TYR A 48 -28.18 1.71 12.93
N ASN A 49 -26.98 2.22 13.17
CA ASN A 49 -26.77 3.51 13.80
C ASN A 49 -26.50 4.58 12.72
N VAL A 50 -27.08 5.77 12.93
CA VAL A 50 -26.85 6.95 12.09
C VAL A 50 -25.66 7.73 12.61
N TYR A 51 -24.84 8.26 11.70
CA TYR A 51 -23.76 9.19 12.01
C TYR A 51 -23.68 10.32 10.98
N TYR A 52 -23.11 11.43 11.38
CA TYR A 52 -23.07 12.68 10.60
C TYR A 52 -21.65 13.13 10.31
N LEU A 53 -21.51 14.17 9.51
CA LEU A 53 -20.24 14.84 9.28
C LEU A 53 -19.62 15.24 10.62
N ASN A 54 -18.31 15.03 10.78
CA ASN A 54 -17.54 15.24 12.00
C ASN A 54 -17.86 14.30 13.18
N ASP A 55 -18.65 13.26 12.96
CA ASP A 55 -18.77 12.17 13.94
C ASP A 55 -17.61 11.19 13.81
N PHE A 56 -17.20 10.63 14.94
CA PHE A 56 -16.29 9.50 15.02
C PHE A 56 -17.08 8.20 15.11
N VAL A 57 -16.70 7.23 14.28
CA VAL A 57 -17.27 5.87 14.29
C VAL A 57 -16.16 4.88 14.62
N PHE A 58 -16.39 3.96 15.55
CA PHE A 58 -15.38 2.97 15.89
C PHE A 58 -15.98 1.59 16.24
N ASN A 59 -15.14 0.55 16.10
CA ASN A 59 -15.49 -0.80 16.49
C ASN A 59 -14.97 -1.09 17.91
N PRO A 60 -15.86 -1.21 18.92
CA PRO A 60 -15.48 -1.42 20.32
C PRO A 60 -14.57 -2.65 20.54
N ALA A 61 -14.78 -3.71 19.76
CA ALA A 61 -14.03 -4.95 19.86
C ALA A 61 -12.66 -4.95 19.11
N ARG A 62 -12.36 -3.87 18.37
CA ARG A 62 -11.16 -3.79 17.50
C ARG A 62 -10.29 -2.58 17.77
N MET A 63 -10.36 -1.99 18.95
CA MET A 63 -9.56 -0.80 19.29
C MET A 63 -8.06 -1.09 19.37
N LYS A 64 -7.64 -2.34 19.61
CA LYS A 64 -6.23 -2.75 19.44
C LYS A 64 -5.69 -2.48 18.03
N LEU A 65 -6.56 -2.55 17.02
CA LEU A 65 -6.21 -2.26 15.63
C LEU A 65 -6.46 -0.78 15.26
N ASN A 66 -6.79 0.05 16.22
CA ASN A 66 -7.19 1.44 16.00
C ASN A 66 -8.32 1.59 14.95
N SER A 67 -9.34 0.72 15.04
CA SER A 67 -10.50 0.72 14.13
C SER A 67 -11.47 1.83 14.51
N ILE A 68 -11.06 3.08 14.32
CA ILE A 68 -11.79 4.31 14.57
C ILE A 68 -11.54 5.31 13.44
N ALA A 69 -12.59 6.01 12.99
CA ALA A 69 -12.48 6.99 11.91
C ALA A 69 -13.37 8.21 12.16
N LEU A 70 -12.87 9.38 11.81
CA LEU A 70 -13.64 10.62 11.70
C LEU A 70 -14.34 10.68 10.35
N ASN A 71 -15.64 10.91 10.33
CA ASN A 71 -16.40 11.10 9.11
C ASN A 71 -16.18 12.52 8.53
N MET A 72 -15.40 12.58 7.46
CA MET A 72 -15.12 13.81 6.70
C MET A 72 -15.76 13.79 5.29
N PHE A 73 -16.65 12.81 5.00
CA PHE A 73 -17.09 12.51 3.64
C PHE A 73 -18.59 12.64 3.42
N TRP A 74 -19.41 12.26 4.39
CA TRP A 74 -20.86 12.17 4.25
C TRP A 74 -21.56 13.06 5.25
N ASN A 75 -22.52 13.86 4.78
CA ASN A 75 -23.37 14.66 5.68
C ASN A 75 -24.14 13.76 6.65
N LYS A 76 -24.62 12.59 6.15
CA LYS A 76 -25.30 11.56 6.90
C LYS A 76 -25.00 10.19 6.32
N ALA A 77 -24.77 9.19 7.15
CA ALA A 77 -24.50 7.82 6.74
C ALA A 77 -24.87 6.85 7.88
N ILE A 78 -24.84 5.54 7.60
CA ILE A 78 -25.19 4.51 8.58
C ILE A 78 -24.11 3.47 8.73
N CYS A 79 -24.02 2.89 9.92
CA CYS A 79 -23.14 1.78 10.24
C CYS A 79 -23.89 0.72 11.07
N SER A 80 -23.35 -0.51 11.06
CA SER A 80 -23.93 -1.61 11.87
C SER A 80 -24.04 -1.23 13.34
N SER A 81 -25.03 -1.79 14.02
CA SER A 81 -25.30 -1.59 15.45
C SER A 81 -24.14 -1.95 16.40
N VAL A 82 -23.15 -2.69 15.91
CA VAL A 82 -21.95 -3.05 16.70
C VAL A 82 -20.95 -1.89 16.84
N TYR A 83 -21.08 -0.84 16.03
CA TYR A 83 -20.22 0.34 16.11
C TYR A 83 -20.75 1.34 17.13
N GLU A 84 -19.83 1.98 17.84
CA GLU A 84 -20.14 3.15 18.66
C GLU A 84 -19.77 4.43 17.93
N ILE A 85 -20.55 5.50 18.22
CA ILE A 85 -20.45 6.79 17.57
C ILE A 85 -20.34 7.85 18.64
N PHE A 86 -19.45 8.82 18.46
CA PHE A 86 -19.38 10.02 19.28
C PHE A 86 -18.98 11.23 18.44
N TYR A 87 -19.21 12.41 18.98
CA TYR A 87 -18.86 13.69 18.36
C TYR A 87 -18.37 14.69 19.39
N VAL A 88 -17.63 15.68 18.93
CA VAL A 88 -17.15 16.78 19.75
C VAL A 88 -18.30 17.78 19.98
N ILE A 89 -18.60 18.09 21.24
CA ILE A 89 -19.64 19.08 21.63
C ILE A 89 -19.05 20.46 21.92
N ARG A 90 -17.74 20.50 22.23
CA ARG A 90 -17.01 21.75 22.56
C ARG A 90 -16.04 22.10 21.44
N THR A 91 -16.61 22.42 20.26
CA THR A 91 -15.81 22.85 19.10
C THR A 91 -15.13 24.20 19.29
N ASP A 92 -15.54 24.94 20.31
CA ASP A 92 -14.87 26.15 20.82
C ASP A 92 -13.57 25.85 21.58
N MET A 93 -13.26 24.58 21.88
CA MET A 93 -12.07 24.15 22.61
C MET A 93 -11.29 23.06 21.89
N LEU A 94 -11.96 22.18 21.14
CA LEU A 94 -11.37 21.03 20.50
C LEU A 94 -11.91 20.86 19.07
N LEU A 95 -11.01 20.91 18.09
CA LEU A 95 -11.35 20.58 16.70
C LEU A 95 -11.47 19.06 16.52
N PRO A 96 -12.53 18.54 15.85
CA PRO A 96 -12.65 17.11 15.55
C PRO A 96 -11.42 16.56 14.81
N GLU A 97 -10.88 17.31 13.86
CA GLU A 97 -9.70 16.94 13.09
C GLU A 97 -8.44 16.85 13.97
N TYR A 98 -8.28 17.74 14.96
CA TYR A 98 -7.18 17.67 15.91
C TYR A 98 -7.31 16.44 16.82
N LEU A 99 -8.52 16.15 17.31
CA LEU A 99 -8.79 14.90 18.04
C LEU A 99 -8.47 13.67 17.18
N ASN A 100 -8.74 13.73 15.87
CA ASN A 100 -8.37 12.63 14.95
C ASN A 100 -6.85 12.42 14.86
N LEU A 101 -6.04 13.49 14.91
CA LEU A 101 -4.56 13.34 14.99
C LEU A 101 -4.14 12.68 16.32
N PHE A 102 -4.79 13.05 17.41
CA PHE A 102 -4.54 12.45 18.73
C PHE A 102 -4.87 10.95 18.75
N ILE A 103 -5.98 10.56 18.14
CA ILE A 103 -6.47 9.18 18.06
C ILE A 103 -5.58 8.30 17.15
N LYS A 104 -5.00 8.84 16.09
CA LYS A 104 -4.16 8.10 15.15
C LYS A 104 -2.81 7.63 15.71
N ARG A 105 -2.45 8.03 16.92
CA ARG A 105 -1.20 7.61 17.57
C ARG A 105 -1.28 6.17 18.07
N ASP A 106 -0.17 5.43 17.97
CA ASP A 106 -0.10 4.07 18.49
C ASP A 106 -0.27 4.01 20.02
N GLU A 107 0.14 5.07 20.76
CA GLU A 107 -0.10 5.18 22.20
C GLU A 107 -1.58 5.18 22.53
N PHE A 108 -2.40 5.86 21.74
CA PHE A 108 -3.84 5.88 21.93
C PHE A 108 -4.43 4.46 21.77
N ALA A 109 -4.05 3.75 20.71
CA ALA A 109 -4.52 2.37 20.47
C ALA A 109 -4.10 1.42 21.61
N ARG A 110 -2.85 1.55 22.11
CA ARG A 110 -2.35 0.77 23.25
C ARG A 110 -3.14 1.07 24.52
N LYS A 111 -3.42 2.35 24.80
CA LYS A 111 -4.20 2.77 25.96
C LYS A 111 -5.62 2.23 25.86
N CYS A 112 -6.31 2.36 24.73
CA CYS A 112 -7.63 1.79 24.53
C CYS A 112 -7.67 0.28 24.77
N TRP A 113 -6.63 -0.43 24.32
CA TRP A 113 -6.52 -1.87 24.55
C TRP A 113 -6.31 -2.23 26.02
N PHE A 114 -5.54 -1.45 26.73
CA PHE A 114 -5.26 -1.64 28.17
C PHE A 114 -6.53 -1.41 29.02
N GLU A 115 -7.31 -0.38 28.69
CA GLU A 115 -8.55 -0.02 29.41
C GLU A 115 -9.76 -0.88 28.99
N ALA A 116 -9.65 -1.65 27.88
CA ALA A 116 -10.74 -2.48 27.40
C ALA A 116 -11.02 -3.66 28.33
N VAL A 117 -12.25 -3.83 28.76
CA VAL A 117 -12.68 -4.86 29.72
C VAL A 117 -13.66 -5.85 29.07
N GLY A 118 -13.55 -7.13 29.39
CA GLY A 118 -14.48 -8.19 28.97
C GLY A 118 -13.97 -9.60 29.21
N SER A 119 -14.86 -10.53 29.54
CA SER A 119 -14.51 -11.94 29.85
C SER A 119 -14.17 -12.78 28.61
N ALA A 120 -14.91 -12.57 27.51
CA ALA A 120 -14.73 -13.32 26.26
C ALA A 120 -14.15 -12.46 25.12
N ARG A 121 -14.44 -11.16 25.11
CA ARG A 121 -13.90 -10.16 24.17
C ARG A 121 -13.73 -8.85 24.92
N ASN A 122 -12.59 -8.22 24.75
CA ASN A 122 -12.38 -6.88 25.29
C ASN A 122 -13.15 -5.86 24.45
N TYR A 123 -14.03 -5.09 25.09
CA TYR A 123 -14.76 -3.99 24.49
C TYR A 123 -14.27 -2.70 25.11
N PHE A 124 -13.98 -1.72 24.27
CA PHE A 124 -13.69 -0.34 24.64
C PHE A 124 -14.83 0.53 24.18
N ARG A 125 -15.45 1.25 25.08
CA ARG A 125 -16.68 2.02 24.84
C ARG A 125 -16.44 3.53 24.90
N VAL A 126 -17.41 4.33 24.44
CA VAL A 126 -17.35 5.80 24.59
C VAL A 126 -17.23 6.20 26.07
N ALA A 127 -17.82 5.44 26.99
CA ALA A 127 -17.69 5.71 28.43
C ALA A 127 -16.23 5.61 28.90
N ASP A 128 -15.48 4.59 28.43
CA ASP A 128 -14.06 4.41 28.75
C ASP A 128 -13.22 5.53 28.13
N LEU A 129 -13.53 5.93 26.89
CA LEU A 129 -12.90 7.05 26.20
C LEU A 129 -13.11 8.37 26.97
N SER A 130 -14.26 8.56 27.58
CA SER A 130 -14.62 9.78 28.34
C SER A 130 -13.71 10.00 29.54
N GLU A 131 -13.11 8.95 30.10
CA GLU A 131 -12.16 9.04 31.21
C GLU A 131 -10.73 9.43 30.79
N PHE A 132 -10.44 9.48 29.49
CA PHE A 132 -9.11 9.86 29.02
C PHE A 132 -8.86 11.34 29.21
N ASN A 133 -7.66 11.67 29.69
CA ASN A 133 -7.19 13.04 29.75
C ASN A 133 -6.53 13.45 28.43
N ILE A 134 -6.80 14.67 27.99
CA ILE A 134 -6.17 15.32 26.85
C ILE A 134 -5.68 16.72 27.28
N GLU A 135 -4.50 17.09 26.84
CA GLU A 135 -3.95 18.44 26.93
C GLU A 135 -4.19 19.14 25.60
N LEU A 136 -4.72 20.35 25.66
CA LEU A 136 -5.11 21.10 24.47
C LEU A 136 -4.37 22.42 24.37
N PRO A 137 -3.74 22.71 23.23
CA PRO A 137 -3.35 24.05 22.86
C PRO A 137 -4.58 24.87 22.44
N ASP A 138 -4.42 26.15 22.19
CA ASP A 138 -5.50 26.98 21.64
C ASP A 138 -5.94 26.51 20.24
N LEU A 139 -7.13 26.94 19.80
CA LEU A 139 -7.72 26.52 18.53
C LEU A 139 -6.86 26.91 17.32
N SER A 140 -6.14 28.04 17.37
CA SER A 140 -5.29 28.47 16.26
C SER A 140 -4.10 27.54 16.08
N THR A 141 -3.50 27.09 17.18
CA THR A 141 -2.44 26.09 17.19
C THR A 141 -2.97 24.73 16.72
N GLN A 142 -4.15 24.29 17.21
CA GLN A 142 -4.79 23.05 16.74
C GLN A 142 -4.98 23.10 15.22
N GLN A 143 -5.55 24.17 14.66
CA GLN A 143 -5.82 24.35 13.24
C GLN A 143 -4.51 24.30 12.43
N LYS A 144 -3.45 24.99 12.87
CA LYS A 144 -2.13 24.97 12.23
C LYS A 144 -1.61 23.54 12.03
N TYR A 145 -1.70 22.69 13.06
CA TYR A 145 -1.21 21.31 12.97
C TYR A 145 -2.14 20.39 12.16
N VAL A 146 -3.44 20.64 12.16
CA VAL A 146 -4.40 20.01 11.26
C VAL A 146 -4.08 20.36 9.81
N ASP A 147 -3.81 21.62 9.50
CA ASP A 147 -3.48 22.09 8.15
C ASP A 147 -2.17 21.46 7.64
N ILE A 148 -1.14 21.34 8.50
CA ILE A 148 0.10 20.65 8.17
C ILE A 148 -0.19 19.18 7.80
N TYR A 149 -0.97 18.47 8.61
CA TYR A 149 -1.34 17.08 8.33
C TYR A 149 -2.11 16.94 7.01
N ASN A 150 -3.11 17.79 6.80
CA ASN A 150 -3.93 17.78 5.59
C ASN A 150 -3.10 18.08 4.34
N ALA A 151 -2.15 19.02 4.42
CA ALA A 151 -1.23 19.33 3.33
C ALA A 151 -0.33 18.12 2.97
N LEU A 152 0.17 17.40 3.97
CA LEU A 152 0.96 16.17 3.75
C LEU A 152 0.12 15.08 3.09
N VAL A 153 -1.12 14.86 3.54
CA VAL A 153 -2.04 13.88 2.94
C VAL A 153 -2.40 14.27 1.51
N ALA A 154 -2.74 15.54 1.26
CA ALA A 154 -3.07 16.04 -0.07
C ALA A 154 -1.89 15.90 -1.05
N ASN A 155 -0.67 16.19 -0.58
CA ASN A 155 0.55 15.99 -1.38
C ASN A 155 0.74 14.51 -1.75
N GLN A 156 0.61 13.60 -0.79
CA GLN A 156 0.72 12.16 -1.04
C GLN A 156 -0.35 11.67 -2.04
N GLN A 157 -1.60 12.11 -1.90
CA GLN A 157 -2.68 11.76 -2.81
C GLN A 157 -2.45 12.30 -4.23
N ALA A 158 -1.86 13.51 -4.36
CA ALA A 158 -1.48 14.06 -5.66
C ALA A 158 -0.37 13.22 -6.33
N TYR A 159 0.61 12.75 -5.56
CA TYR A 159 1.62 11.81 -6.05
C TYR A 159 1.00 10.48 -6.52
N GLU A 160 0.05 9.96 -5.78
CA GLU A 160 -0.63 8.69 -6.09
C GLU A 160 -1.42 8.80 -7.40
N ARG A 161 -2.24 9.85 -7.56
CA ARG A 161 -2.94 10.12 -8.83
C ARG A 161 -1.97 10.26 -10.01
N GLY A 162 -0.87 10.99 -9.84
CA GLY A 162 0.14 11.12 -10.89
C GLY A 162 0.84 9.81 -11.26
N LEU A 163 0.88 8.82 -10.35
CA LEU A 163 1.35 7.47 -10.67
C LEU A 163 0.35 6.70 -11.54
N ASP A 164 -0.94 6.80 -11.24
CA ASP A 164 -2.00 6.15 -12.02
C ASP A 164 -2.04 6.70 -13.44
N ASP A 165 -1.91 8.03 -13.60
CA ASP A 165 -1.84 8.70 -14.91
C ASP A 165 -0.60 8.26 -15.71
N LEU A 166 0.56 8.16 -15.07
CA LEU A 166 1.79 7.67 -15.71
C LEU A 166 1.64 6.21 -16.17
N LYS A 167 1.08 5.36 -15.31
CA LYS A 167 0.83 3.97 -15.66
C LYS A 167 -0.10 3.85 -16.87
N LEU A 168 -1.22 4.58 -16.85
CA LEU A 168 -2.18 4.59 -17.97
C LEU A 168 -1.52 5.07 -19.26
N THR A 169 -0.70 6.11 -19.21
CA THR A 169 0.03 6.63 -20.36
C THR A 169 0.98 5.58 -20.92
N CYS A 170 1.75 4.91 -20.06
CA CYS A 170 2.65 3.85 -20.45
C CYS A 170 1.91 2.67 -21.10
N ASP A 171 0.80 2.24 -20.53
CA ASP A 171 0.00 1.14 -21.06
C ASP A 171 -0.62 1.51 -22.41
N ALA A 172 -1.16 2.71 -22.55
CA ALA A 172 -1.72 3.21 -23.81
C ALA A 172 -0.66 3.29 -24.92
N TYR A 173 0.55 3.72 -24.60
CA TYR A 173 1.64 3.80 -25.57
C TYR A 173 2.05 2.42 -26.09
N ILE A 174 2.15 1.41 -25.22
CA ILE A 174 2.42 0.03 -25.63
C ILE A 174 1.31 -0.52 -26.51
N GLU A 175 0.03 -0.27 -26.17
CA GLU A 175 -1.09 -0.72 -27.00
C GLU A 175 -1.10 -0.05 -28.38
N ASP A 176 -0.72 1.22 -28.45
CA ASP A 176 -0.58 1.93 -29.73
C ASP A 176 0.53 1.31 -30.59
N LEU A 177 1.69 0.99 -30.01
CA LEU A 177 2.77 0.28 -30.70
C LEU A 177 2.30 -1.09 -31.23
N ARG A 178 1.58 -1.87 -30.41
CA ARG A 178 1.04 -3.18 -30.81
C ARG A 178 0.08 -3.11 -31.98
N ARG A 179 -0.63 -1.99 -32.18
CA ARG A 179 -1.53 -1.75 -33.31
C ARG A 179 -0.79 -1.34 -34.58
N ARG A 180 0.33 -0.62 -34.45
CA ARG A 180 1.05 0.01 -35.55
C ARG A 180 2.14 -0.86 -36.15
N MET A 181 2.65 -1.84 -35.39
CA MET A 181 3.78 -2.66 -35.83
C MET A 181 3.59 -4.13 -35.45
N PRO A 182 4.23 -5.07 -36.19
CA PRO A 182 4.19 -6.49 -35.83
C PRO A 182 4.88 -6.73 -34.48
N CYS A 183 4.36 -7.72 -33.74
CA CYS A 183 4.99 -8.20 -32.52
C CYS A 183 5.95 -9.35 -32.88
N GLU A 184 7.13 -9.32 -32.30
CA GLU A 184 8.19 -10.32 -32.48
C GLU A 184 8.43 -11.12 -31.20
N GLU A 185 8.85 -12.38 -31.36
CA GLU A 185 9.22 -13.25 -30.23
C GLU A 185 10.49 -12.74 -29.56
N ILE A 186 10.40 -12.50 -28.23
CA ILE A 186 11.55 -11.97 -27.48
C ILE A 186 12.72 -12.95 -27.41
N GLY A 187 12.48 -14.24 -27.60
CA GLY A 187 13.50 -15.28 -27.61
C GLY A 187 14.67 -15.01 -28.55
N ARG A 188 14.46 -14.24 -29.63
CA ARG A 188 15.50 -13.83 -30.56
C ARG A 188 16.45 -12.77 -30.03
N TYR A 189 16.06 -12.11 -28.93
CA TYR A 189 16.70 -10.92 -28.39
C TYR A 189 17.16 -11.07 -26.94
N ILE A 190 16.96 -12.26 -26.35
CA ILE A 190 17.35 -12.58 -24.98
C ILE A 190 18.28 -13.80 -24.93
N GLU A 191 19.17 -13.81 -23.97
CA GLU A 191 20.13 -14.89 -23.73
C GLU A 191 20.04 -15.36 -22.27
N ARG A 192 19.84 -16.68 -22.09
CA ARG A 192 19.78 -17.33 -20.77
C ARG A 192 21.17 -17.51 -20.18
N HIS A 193 21.30 -17.24 -18.88
CA HIS A 193 22.53 -17.42 -18.13
C HIS A 193 22.34 -18.40 -16.96
N ASP A 194 23.31 -19.32 -16.78
CA ASP A 194 23.35 -20.25 -15.65
C ASP A 194 24.70 -20.19 -14.93
N ILE A 195 25.18 -18.96 -14.69
CA ILE A 195 26.48 -18.73 -14.02
C ILE A 195 26.28 -18.98 -12.53
N ARG A 196 27.04 -19.93 -11.97
CA ARG A 196 27.01 -20.27 -10.55
C ARG A 196 27.94 -19.39 -9.74
N ASN A 197 27.52 -19.04 -8.52
CA ASN A 197 28.26 -18.13 -7.65
C ASN A 197 29.64 -18.70 -7.21
N GLY A 198 29.76 -20.02 -7.12
CA GLY A 198 30.99 -20.64 -6.67
C GLY A 198 31.30 -20.47 -5.18
N LYS A 199 32.45 -20.99 -4.73
CA LYS A 199 32.82 -21.01 -3.29
C LYS A 199 33.19 -19.61 -2.74
N ASN A 200 33.78 -18.75 -3.59
CA ASN A 200 34.25 -17.40 -3.18
C ASN A 200 33.49 -16.27 -3.87
N GLY A 201 32.25 -16.54 -4.31
CA GLY A 201 31.45 -15.58 -5.01
C GLY A 201 30.81 -14.49 -4.11
N SER A 202 29.95 -13.71 -4.71
CA SER A 202 29.23 -12.62 -4.03
C SER A 202 28.38 -13.15 -2.87
N LYS A 203 28.28 -12.36 -1.80
CA LYS A 203 27.40 -12.59 -0.63
C LYS A 203 26.12 -11.73 -0.69
N ASN A 204 25.94 -10.96 -1.76
CA ASN A 204 24.78 -10.09 -1.98
C ASN A 204 23.57 -10.94 -2.45
N VAL A 205 23.00 -11.69 -1.52
CA VAL A 205 21.85 -12.57 -1.81
C VAL A 205 20.57 -11.78 -1.75
N MET A 206 19.77 -11.87 -2.82
CA MET A 206 18.47 -11.22 -2.92
C MET A 206 17.38 -12.21 -3.33
N GLY A 207 16.19 -12.04 -2.79
CA GLY A 207 14.98 -12.66 -3.29
C GLY A 207 14.34 -11.84 -4.39
N ILE A 208 13.50 -12.45 -5.21
CA ILE A 208 12.67 -11.77 -6.20
C ILE A 208 11.25 -11.71 -5.64
N SER A 209 10.65 -10.51 -5.59
CA SER A 209 9.33 -10.29 -4.99
C SER A 209 8.21 -10.18 -6.03
N THR A 210 6.97 -10.44 -5.62
CA THR A 210 5.77 -10.20 -6.44
C THR A 210 5.56 -8.72 -6.79
N SER A 211 6.23 -7.80 -6.06
CA SER A 211 6.31 -6.38 -6.43
C SER A 211 7.28 -6.11 -7.59
N LYS A 212 7.83 -7.16 -8.23
CA LYS A 212 8.72 -7.10 -9.40
C LYS A 212 10.04 -6.36 -9.12
N GLN A 213 10.63 -6.63 -7.94
CA GLN A 213 11.87 -6.04 -7.48
C GLN A 213 12.70 -7.05 -6.68
N PHE A 214 14.02 -6.84 -6.64
CA PHE A 214 14.87 -7.50 -5.67
C PHE A 214 14.55 -7.04 -4.25
N ARG A 215 14.60 -7.96 -3.29
CA ARG A 215 14.38 -7.70 -1.86
C ARG A 215 15.30 -8.57 -1.01
N GLU A 216 15.50 -8.17 0.21
CA GLU A 216 16.15 -9.01 1.21
C GLU A 216 15.44 -10.38 1.34
N PRO A 217 16.19 -11.48 1.51
CA PRO A 217 15.61 -12.80 1.69
C PRO A 217 14.69 -12.83 2.92
N THR A 218 13.51 -13.45 2.79
CA THR A 218 12.56 -13.63 3.91
C THR A 218 12.90 -14.82 4.80
N SER A 219 13.68 -15.76 4.31
CA SER A 219 14.19 -16.91 5.06
C SER A 219 15.65 -16.70 5.43
N LYS A 220 16.10 -17.37 6.52
CA LYS A 220 17.52 -17.41 6.85
C LYS A 220 18.28 -18.13 5.73
N VAL A 221 19.15 -17.40 5.05
CA VAL A 221 20.04 -17.93 4.03
C VAL A 221 21.39 -18.20 4.67
N ASN A 222 21.90 -19.42 4.54
CA ASN A 222 23.28 -19.73 4.93
C ASN A 222 24.26 -19.14 3.91
N LYS A 223 24.85 -18.00 4.26
CA LYS A 223 25.78 -17.27 3.38
C LYS A 223 27.07 -18.07 3.05
N ASN A 224 27.29 -19.21 3.68
CA ASN A 224 28.42 -20.10 3.39
C ASN A 224 28.08 -21.17 2.34
N GLU A 225 26.81 -21.32 1.97
CA GLU A 225 26.32 -22.37 1.04
C GLU A 225 25.73 -21.77 -0.25
N LEU A 226 26.33 -20.70 -0.75
CA LEU A 226 25.83 -19.97 -1.92
C LEU A 226 26.44 -20.46 -3.25
N ALA A 227 27.29 -21.48 -3.23
CA ALA A 227 28.03 -21.92 -4.42
C ALA A 227 27.12 -22.30 -5.60
N ASN A 228 25.96 -22.89 -5.33
CA ASN A 228 24.98 -23.33 -6.32
C ASN A 228 23.96 -22.25 -6.73
N TYR A 229 23.96 -21.09 -6.06
CA TYR A 229 23.11 -19.98 -6.44
C TYR A 229 23.53 -19.41 -7.78
N LYS A 230 22.59 -18.78 -8.51
CA LYS A 230 22.89 -18.13 -9.79
C LYS A 230 23.32 -16.67 -9.56
N VAL A 231 24.26 -16.22 -10.38
CA VAL A 231 24.67 -14.81 -10.40
C VAL A 231 23.81 -14.07 -11.43
N CYS A 232 23.25 -12.95 -11.01
CA CYS A 232 22.56 -11.99 -11.85
C CYS A 232 23.43 -10.73 -11.92
N HIS A 233 24.18 -10.59 -13.01
CA HIS A 233 25.07 -9.46 -13.24
C HIS A 233 24.29 -8.15 -13.45
N PRO A 234 24.95 -6.98 -13.34
CA PRO A 234 24.36 -5.71 -13.77
C PRO A 234 23.71 -5.83 -15.15
N ARG A 235 22.54 -5.20 -15.33
CA ARG A 235 21.74 -5.21 -16.56
C ARG A 235 21.06 -6.54 -16.91
N GLN A 236 21.17 -7.56 -16.07
CA GLN A 236 20.44 -8.81 -16.23
C GLN A 236 19.08 -8.82 -15.49
N ILE A 237 18.20 -9.69 -15.94
CA ILE A 237 16.86 -9.90 -15.37
C ILE A 237 16.80 -11.29 -14.78
N GLY A 238 16.37 -11.37 -13.50
CA GLY A 238 16.03 -12.63 -12.85
C GLY A 238 14.51 -12.81 -12.79
N PHE A 239 14.00 -14.04 -13.02
CA PHE A 239 12.60 -14.32 -12.82
C PHE A 239 12.36 -15.67 -12.14
N VAL A 240 11.20 -15.77 -11.49
CA VAL A 240 10.74 -16.98 -10.79
C VAL A 240 9.76 -17.70 -11.70
N GLN A 241 10.08 -18.95 -12.06
CA GLN A 241 9.22 -19.74 -12.95
C GLN A 241 7.89 -20.12 -12.28
N THR A 242 7.91 -20.39 -10.97
CA THR A 242 6.70 -20.78 -10.24
C THR A 242 5.81 -19.57 -9.99
N THR A 243 4.55 -19.64 -10.42
CA THR A 243 3.57 -18.62 -10.08
C THR A 243 3.16 -18.75 -8.61
N HIS A 244 3.16 -17.61 -7.90
CA HIS A 244 2.73 -17.54 -6.51
C HIS A 244 1.19 -17.40 -6.42
N ASN A 245 0.65 -17.50 -5.19
CA ASN A 245 -0.79 -17.32 -4.92
C ASN A 245 -1.34 -15.99 -5.47
N GLU A 246 -0.50 -14.96 -5.61
CA GLU A 246 -0.85 -13.65 -6.17
C GLU A 246 -0.98 -13.68 -7.70
N LYS A 247 -0.54 -14.77 -8.37
CA LYS A 247 -0.67 -15.00 -9.81
C LYS A 247 -0.06 -13.89 -10.69
N VAL A 248 1.08 -13.39 -10.25
CA VAL A 248 1.87 -12.32 -10.86
C VAL A 248 3.13 -12.91 -11.47
N PHE A 249 3.51 -12.48 -12.68
CA PHE A 249 4.84 -12.79 -13.25
C PHE A 249 5.92 -12.11 -12.40
N THR A 250 6.66 -12.90 -11.67
CA THR A 250 7.60 -12.44 -10.66
C THR A 250 9.00 -12.35 -11.25
N TYR A 251 9.49 -11.14 -11.45
CA TYR A 251 10.82 -10.85 -11.98
C TYR A 251 11.49 -9.69 -11.25
N ALA A 252 12.79 -9.50 -11.44
CA ALA A 252 13.52 -8.31 -11.02
C ALA A 252 14.67 -8.01 -11.97
N PHE A 253 14.91 -6.73 -12.21
CA PHE A 253 15.99 -6.22 -13.04
C PHE A 253 17.15 -5.71 -12.19
N ASN A 254 18.37 -6.18 -12.44
CA ASN A 254 19.56 -5.68 -11.75
C ASN A 254 20.01 -4.35 -12.36
N ASN A 255 19.48 -3.27 -11.82
CA ASN A 255 19.87 -1.90 -12.19
C ASN A 255 21.01 -1.34 -11.31
N THR A 256 21.67 -2.20 -10.53
CA THR A 256 22.83 -1.84 -9.70
C THR A 256 24.14 -2.03 -10.47
N LYS A 257 25.26 -1.68 -9.85
CA LYS A 257 26.62 -1.93 -10.40
C LYS A 257 27.24 -3.21 -9.85
N GLU A 258 26.53 -3.92 -8.99
CA GLU A 258 27.04 -5.10 -8.28
C GLU A 258 26.33 -6.36 -8.73
N ASP A 259 27.02 -7.48 -8.60
CA ASP A 259 26.44 -8.80 -8.79
C ASP A 259 25.43 -9.11 -7.68
N ILE A 260 24.27 -9.57 -8.08
CA ILE A 260 23.22 -10.07 -7.18
C ILE A 260 23.17 -11.60 -7.30
N VAL A 261 23.05 -12.27 -6.16
CA VAL A 261 22.96 -13.73 -6.10
C VAL A 261 21.51 -14.13 -5.82
N VAL A 262 20.94 -14.95 -6.70
CA VAL A 262 19.56 -15.43 -6.61
C VAL A 262 19.50 -16.94 -6.46
N SER A 263 18.38 -17.45 -5.96
CA SER A 263 18.18 -18.89 -5.81
C SER A 263 18.44 -19.65 -7.12
N SER A 264 19.00 -20.86 -7.02
CA SER A 264 19.30 -21.74 -8.16
C SER A 264 18.07 -22.12 -9.01
N VAL A 265 16.86 -22.02 -8.44
CA VAL A 265 15.59 -22.32 -9.14
C VAL A 265 15.08 -21.15 -9.99
N ASN A 266 15.66 -19.97 -9.82
CA ASN A 266 15.30 -18.81 -10.63
C ASN A 266 16.03 -18.86 -11.98
N GLU A 267 15.42 -18.23 -12.98
CA GLU A 267 16.09 -18.03 -14.25
C GLU A 267 16.73 -16.64 -14.30
N VAL A 268 17.87 -16.56 -14.98
CA VAL A 268 18.59 -15.31 -15.23
C VAL A 268 18.85 -15.18 -16.73
N PHE A 269 18.63 -13.98 -17.27
CA PHE A 269 18.89 -13.71 -18.68
C PHE A 269 19.28 -12.24 -18.90
N SER A 270 19.91 -11.98 -20.04
CA SER A 270 20.18 -10.64 -20.56
C SER A 270 19.41 -10.40 -21.85
N THR A 271 19.37 -9.15 -22.28
CA THR A 271 18.87 -8.75 -23.59
C THR A 271 20.02 -8.34 -24.51
N GLN A 272 19.84 -8.42 -25.83
CA GLN A 272 20.69 -7.75 -26.81
C GLN A 272 20.34 -6.28 -26.82
N GLU A 273 21.07 -5.46 -26.02
CA GLU A 273 20.68 -4.09 -25.70
C GLU A 273 20.65 -3.13 -26.90
N ASP A 274 21.31 -3.47 -27.99
CA ASP A 274 21.25 -2.76 -29.26
C ASP A 274 19.94 -2.98 -30.04
N LYS A 275 19.16 -4.01 -29.65
CA LYS A 275 17.89 -4.38 -30.29
C LYS A 275 16.73 -4.38 -29.32
N LEU A 276 16.91 -4.92 -28.12
CA LEU A 276 15.89 -4.95 -27.06
C LEU A 276 16.45 -4.36 -25.77
N TYR A 277 16.02 -3.15 -25.43
CA TYR A 277 16.46 -2.44 -24.23
C TYR A 277 15.84 -3.08 -22.98
N PRO A 278 16.61 -3.47 -21.95
CA PRO A 278 16.08 -4.26 -20.83
C PRO A 278 15.01 -3.52 -20.04
N GLU A 279 15.13 -2.21 -19.83
CA GLU A 279 14.13 -1.43 -19.13
C GLU A 279 12.80 -1.32 -19.91
N TYR A 280 12.86 -1.32 -21.25
CA TYR A 280 11.65 -1.40 -22.08
C TYR A 280 10.94 -2.74 -21.87
N LEU A 281 11.68 -3.85 -21.88
CA LEU A 281 11.14 -5.17 -21.60
C LEU A 281 10.53 -5.24 -20.18
N CYS A 282 11.20 -4.68 -19.19
CA CYS A 282 10.71 -4.60 -17.81
C CYS A 282 9.38 -3.83 -17.71
N MET A 283 9.25 -2.73 -18.46
CA MET A 283 7.99 -1.99 -18.53
C MET A 283 6.86 -2.86 -19.09
N PHE A 284 7.14 -3.65 -20.14
CA PHE A 284 6.16 -4.59 -20.69
C PHE A 284 5.73 -5.63 -19.65
N PHE A 285 6.67 -6.21 -18.92
CA PHE A 285 6.41 -7.18 -17.85
C PHE A 285 5.65 -6.61 -16.65
N ASN A 286 5.68 -5.30 -16.44
CA ASN A 286 4.93 -4.66 -15.34
C ASN A 286 3.42 -4.52 -15.59
N ARG A 287 2.98 -4.75 -16.81
CA ARG A 287 1.56 -4.63 -17.17
C ARG A 287 0.74 -5.77 -16.58
N THR A 288 -0.46 -5.45 -16.13
CA THR A 288 -1.43 -6.45 -15.66
C THR A 288 -1.86 -7.44 -16.75
N GLU A 289 -1.83 -7.00 -18.02
CA GLU A 289 -2.05 -7.86 -19.19
C GLU A 289 -0.99 -8.95 -19.29
N PHE A 290 0.27 -8.61 -18.99
CA PHE A 290 1.35 -9.59 -18.99
C PHE A 290 1.20 -10.60 -17.85
N ASP A 291 0.78 -10.17 -16.67
CA ASP A 291 0.48 -11.09 -15.56
C ASP A 291 -0.62 -12.09 -15.94
N ARG A 292 -1.68 -11.62 -16.62
CA ARG A 292 -2.74 -12.49 -17.14
C ARG A 292 -2.24 -13.45 -18.23
N TYR A 293 -1.39 -12.95 -19.14
CA TYR A 293 -0.76 -13.76 -20.18
C TYR A 293 0.12 -14.87 -19.57
N ALA A 294 1.03 -14.50 -18.67
CA ALA A 294 1.92 -15.46 -18.03
C ALA A 294 1.14 -16.51 -17.23
N ARG A 295 0.07 -16.12 -16.57
CA ARG A 295 -0.81 -17.07 -15.90
C ARG A 295 -1.54 -18.01 -16.87
N PHE A 296 -2.05 -17.49 -17.97
CA PHE A 296 -2.75 -18.31 -18.98
C PHE A 296 -1.82 -19.37 -19.58
N HIS A 297 -0.54 -19.04 -19.75
CA HIS A 297 0.52 -19.94 -20.25
C HIS A 297 1.25 -20.71 -19.14
N SER A 298 0.80 -20.64 -17.89
CA SER A 298 1.38 -21.42 -16.79
C SER A 298 0.68 -22.75 -16.63
N TRP A 299 1.45 -23.83 -16.48
CA TRP A 299 0.96 -25.19 -16.39
C TRP A 299 1.46 -25.90 -15.12
N GLY A 300 0.68 -26.83 -14.60
CA GLY A 300 1.04 -27.67 -13.46
C GLY A 300 -0.11 -27.95 -12.51
N SER A 301 -0.16 -29.15 -11.95
CA SER A 301 -1.25 -29.58 -11.06
C SER A 301 -1.10 -29.11 -9.60
N ALA A 302 0.15 -29.06 -9.10
CA ALA A 302 0.44 -28.65 -7.72
C ALA A 302 0.99 -27.23 -7.63
N ARG A 303 1.74 -26.81 -8.62
CA ARG A 303 2.30 -25.44 -8.78
C ARG A 303 2.31 -25.09 -10.25
N GLU A 304 1.61 -24.04 -10.62
CA GLU A 304 1.66 -23.52 -11.98
C GLU A 304 3.05 -22.91 -12.24
N THR A 305 3.64 -23.21 -13.38
CA THR A 305 4.96 -22.71 -13.78
C THR A 305 4.89 -22.05 -15.15
N PHE A 306 5.47 -20.87 -15.25
CA PHE A 306 5.77 -20.16 -16.49
C PHE A 306 7.27 -20.33 -16.75
N THR A 307 7.61 -21.18 -17.72
CA THR A 307 8.98 -21.63 -17.93
C THR A 307 9.79 -20.69 -18.82
N TRP A 308 11.09 -20.96 -18.95
CA TRP A 308 11.94 -20.28 -19.94
C TRP A 308 11.40 -20.44 -21.37
N ASN A 309 10.89 -21.63 -21.72
CA ASN A 309 10.33 -21.87 -23.05
C ASN A 309 9.08 -21.02 -23.30
N ASP A 310 8.22 -20.85 -22.30
CA ASP A 310 7.06 -19.97 -22.41
C ASP A 310 7.49 -18.50 -22.56
N LEU A 311 8.58 -18.10 -21.89
CA LEU A 311 9.09 -16.73 -21.96
C LEU A 311 9.63 -16.39 -23.35
N ILE A 312 10.38 -17.27 -24.01
CA ILE A 312 10.98 -16.98 -25.33
C ILE A 312 9.94 -16.84 -26.44
N GLU A 313 8.74 -17.41 -26.28
CA GLU A 313 7.62 -17.32 -27.21
C GLU A 313 6.78 -16.04 -27.04
N VAL A 314 7.04 -15.24 -26.01
CA VAL A 314 6.34 -13.99 -25.77
C VAL A 314 6.55 -13.02 -26.94
N LYS A 315 5.45 -12.48 -27.46
CA LYS A 315 5.48 -11.54 -28.61
C LYS A 315 5.19 -10.10 -28.13
N ILE A 316 6.14 -9.21 -28.40
CA ILE A 316 6.02 -7.78 -28.11
C ILE A 316 6.40 -6.95 -29.33
N PRO A 317 5.90 -5.70 -29.46
CA PRO A 317 6.41 -4.77 -30.45
C PRO A 317 7.85 -4.38 -30.07
N ILE A 318 8.75 -4.38 -31.07
CA ILE A 318 10.16 -4.01 -30.90
C ILE A 318 10.45 -2.80 -31.81
N PRO A 319 10.14 -1.57 -31.37
CA PRO A 319 10.44 -0.36 -32.12
C PRO A 319 11.95 -0.04 -32.08
N ASP A 320 12.37 0.96 -32.85
CA ASP A 320 13.76 1.43 -32.83
C ASP A 320 14.23 1.71 -31.40
N ILE A 321 15.50 1.43 -31.16
CA ILE A 321 16.12 1.52 -29.83
C ILE A 321 15.98 2.92 -29.19
N ALA A 322 15.92 3.99 -30.00
CA ALA A 322 15.67 5.35 -29.49
C ALA A 322 14.28 5.49 -28.87
N ILE A 323 13.27 4.88 -29.50
CA ILE A 323 11.90 4.85 -28.99
C ILE A 323 11.83 4.02 -27.72
N GLN A 324 12.47 2.83 -27.71
CA GLN A 324 12.53 1.97 -26.52
C GLN A 324 13.16 2.71 -25.33
N LYS A 325 14.25 3.45 -25.52
CA LYS A 325 14.91 4.25 -24.49
C LYS A 325 14.01 5.36 -23.95
N SER A 326 13.31 6.08 -24.84
CA SER A 326 12.36 7.12 -24.42
C SER A 326 11.23 6.54 -23.53
N ILE A 327 10.70 5.37 -23.88
CA ILE A 327 9.70 4.67 -23.09
C ILE A 327 10.28 4.21 -21.74
N ALA A 328 11.51 3.71 -21.76
CA ALA A 328 12.20 3.26 -20.54
C ALA A 328 12.49 4.41 -19.56
N GLU A 329 12.73 5.63 -20.07
CA GLU A 329 12.85 6.82 -19.22
C GLU A 329 11.56 7.13 -18.48
N MET A 330 10.39 7.05 -19.15
CA MET A 330 9.09 7.18 -18.47
C MET A 330 8.91 6.15 -17.36
N TYR A 331 9.30 4.90 -17.62
CA TYR A 331 9.26 3.84 -16.61
C TYR A 331 10.20 4.11 -15.42
N THR A 332 11.37 4.66 -15.69
CA THR A 332 12.32 5.06 -14.62
C THR A 332 11.71 6.15 -13.73
N VAL A 333 11.04 7.14 -14.33
CA VAL A 333 10.31 8.19 -13.60
C VAL A 333 9.18 7.59 -12.78
N PHE A 334 8.40 6.67 -13.34
CA PHE A 334 7.34 5.95 -12.64
C PHE A 334 7.87 5.24 -11.38
N ASN A 335 8.94 4.47 -11.49
CA ASN A 335 9.53 3.75 -10.36
C ASN A 335 10.07 4.70 -9.27
N LYS A 336 10.71 5.80 -9.65
CA LYS A 336 11.16 6.84 -8.71
C LYS A 336 9.99 7.44 -7.95
N ARG A 337 8.93 7.82 -8.66
CA ARG A 337 7.71 8.39 -8.05
C ARG A 337 7.00 7.39 -7.14
N LYS A 338 6.93 6.13 -7.55
CA LYS A 338 6.38 5.04 -6.71
C LYS A 338 7.12 4.94 -5.38
N LYS A 339 8.45 4.93 -5.41
CA LYS A 339 9.28 4.90 -4.19
C LYS A 339 9.05 6.12 -3.29
N ILE A 340 8.95 7.32 -3.87
CA ILE A 340 8.63 8.56 -3.14
C ILE A 340 7.24 8.44 -2.49
N ASN A 341 6.24 7.96 -3.22
CA ASN A 341 4.89 7.78 -2.70
C ASN A 341 4.85 6.80 -1.51
N GLU A 342 5.57 5.69 -1.59
CA GLU A 342 5.71 4.73 -0.49
C GLU A 342 6.38 5.37 0.75
N GLN A 343 7.40 6.18 0.55
CA GLN A 343 8.05 6.93 1.63
C GLN A 343 7.11 7.96 2.27
N LEU A 344 6.36 8.71 1.46
CA LEU A 344 5.36 9.67 1.96
C LEU A 344 4.27 8.96 2.79
N LYS A 345 3.74 7.84 2.30
CA LYS A 345 2.76 7.02 3.06
C LYS A 345 3.33 6.57 4.41
N ALA A 346 4.58 6.11 4.44
CA ALA A 346 5.24 5.68 5.66
C ALA A 346 5.47 6.85 6.65
N GLN A 347 5.85 8.02 6.16
CA GLN A 347 6.04 9.23 6.97
C GLN A 347 4.70 9.71 7.57
N ILE A 348 3.65 9.81 6.75
CA ILE A 348 2.32 10.24 7.20
C ILE A 348 1.78 9.31 8.28
N LYS A 349 1.97 8.00 8.15
CA LYS A 349 1.54 7.03 9.15
C LYS A 349 2.12 7.32 10.55
N ASN A 350 3.33 7.83 10.61
CA ASN A 350 4.08 8.03 11.86
C ASN A 350 4.17 9.49 12.29
N ILE A 351 3.54 10.44 11.56
CA ILE A 351 3.69 11.87 11.82
C ILE A 351 2.84 12.37 13.01
N CYS A 352 1.70 11.72 13.28
CA CYS A 352 0.74 12.21 14.28
C CYS A 352 1.35 12.38 15.69
N PRO A 353 2.18 11.47 16.22
CA PRO A 353 2.85 11.70 17.50
C PRO A 353 3.73 12.97 17.51
N ILE A 354 4.41 13.25 16.40
CA ILE A 354 5.29 14.42 16.26
C ILE A 354 4.46 15.71 16.20
N LEU A 355 3.35 15.71 15.44
CA LEU A 355 2.45 16.86 15.33
C LEU A 355 1.80 17.18 16.67
N ILE A 356 1.28 16.17 17.37
CA ILE A 356 0.66 16.38 18.69
C ILE A 356 1.70 16.90 19.69
N ARG A 357 2.90 16.31 19.72
CA ARG A 357 3.95 16.80 20.61
C ARG A 357 4.35 18.24 20.28
N GLY A 358 4.58 18.54 19.01
CA GLY A 358 4.94 19.89 18.59
C GLY A 358 3.85 20.92 18.94
N SER A 359 2.57 20.58 18.83
CA SER A 359 1.47 21.47 19.20
C SER A 359 1.35 21.75 20.69
N LEU A 360 1.89 20.88 21.54
CA LEU A 360 1.91 21.05 23.00
C LEU A 360 3.18 21.77 23.50
N GLU A 361 4.23 21.83 22.69
CA GLU A 361 5.50 22.51 23.01
C GLU A 361 5.52 23.97 22.51
N GLU A 362 4.57 24.41 21.68
CA GLU A 362 4.41 25.76 21.13
C GLU A 362 3.62 26.67 22.11
#